data_0b4a91566c8c7bb66fb5d7c73ed92d59
#
_entry.id   0b4a91566c8c7bb66fb5d7c73ed92d59
#
_cell.length_a   1.000
_cell.length_b   1.000
_cell.length_c   1.000
_cell.angle_alpha   90.00
_cell.angle_beta   90.00
_cell.angle_gamma   90.00
#
_symmetry.space_group_name_H-M   'P 1'
#
loop_
_entity.id
_entity.type
_entity.pdbx_description
1 polymer ?
#
loop_
_entity_poly.entity_id
_entity_poly.type
_entity_poly.pdbx_seq_one_letter_code
_entity_poly.pdbx_strand_id
1 'polypeptide(L)'
;YYASRGLGDVYKRQMHDEYTSVEHLMLGLFEKTDDTLRSLFREAGLTKEKFMAALRQVRGNRTVTSDTPEETYDVLKKYGRDLTEAARAQKLDPVIGRDEEIRNVIRILSRKSKNNPCLIGEPGVGKTAIAEGLALRIVAGDVPENLKDKTLFSLDMGSLVAGAKFRGE
;
A
#
# COMPACT_ATOMS: atom_id res chain seq x y z
N TYR A 1 0.86 -15.45 -27.45
CA TYR A 1 0.20 -14.18 -27.08
C TYR A 1 -1.33 -14.24 -27.25
N TYR A 2 -1.85 -14.60 -28.42
CA TYR A 2 -3.30 -14.67 -28.66
C TYR A 2 -4.01 -15.72 -27.80
N ALA A 3 -3.37 -16.85 -27.56
CA ALA A 3 -3.93 -17.91 -26.74
C ALA A 3 -3.98 -17.54 -25.24
N SER A 4 -2.96 -16.84 -24.74
CA SER A 4 -2.93 -16.34 -23.36
C SER A 4 -3.93 -15.20 -23.13
N ARG A 5 -4.15 -14.36 -24.13
CA ARG A 5 -5.15 -13.29 -24.08
C ARG A 5 -6.57 -13.84 -23.96
N GLY A 6 -6.93 -14.84 -24.77
CA GLY A 6 -8.25 -15.50 -24.68
C GLY A 6 -8.51 -16.14 -23.33
N LEU A 7 -7.49 -16.76 -22.72
CA LEU A 7 -7.58 -17.30 -21.36
C LEU A 7 -7.58 -16.22 -20.30
N GLY A 8 -6.84 -15.12 -20.49
CA GLY A 8 -6.91 -13.95 -19.64
C GLY A 8 -8.32 -13.38 -19.55
N ASP A 9 -9.05 -13.31 -20.66
CA ASP A 9 -10.45 -12.89 -20.68
C ASP A 9 -11.39 -13.83 -19.92
N VAL A 10 -11.09 -15.14 -19.90
CA VAL A 10 -11.83 -16.10 -19.05
C VAL A 10 -11.62 -15.81 -17.57
N TYR A 11 -10.35 -15.60 -17.15
CA TYR A 11 -10.04 -15.26 -15.76
C TYR A 11 -10.60 -13.90 -15.35
N LYS A 12 -10.56 -12.90 -16.24
CA LYS A 12 -11.22 -11.61 -16.03
C LYS A 12 -12.71 -11.78 -15.66
N ARG A 13 -13.44 -12.60 -16.45
CA ARG A 13 -14.86 -12.87 -16.16
C ARG A 13 -15.06 -13.61 -14.83
N GLN A 14 -14.21 -14.59 -14.53
CA GLN A 14 -14.28 -15.34 -13.26
C GLN A 14 -14.03 -14.45 -12.05
N MET A 15 -13.19 -13.43 -12.20
CA MET A 15 -12.84 -12.48 -11.15
C MET A 15 -13.78 -11.27 -11.10
N HIS A 16 -14.77 -11.21 -11.99
CA HIS A 16 -15.73 -10.09 -12.15
C HIS A 16 -15.05 -8.74 -12.43
N ASP A 17 -13.99 -8.76 -13.22
CA ASP A 17 -13.23 -7.58 -13.59
C ASP A 17 -13.72 -6.99 -14.91
N GLU A 18 -13.63 -5.66 -15.06
CA GLU A 18 -14.02 -4.95 -16.29
C GLU A 18 -12.90 -4.96 -17.34
N TYR A 19 -11.65 -4.94 -16.90
CA TYR A 19 -10.47 -4.90 -17.76
C TYR A 19 -9.57 -6.12 -17.54
N THR A 20 -8.89 -6.54 -18.63
CA THR A 20 -7.89 -7.61 -18.58
C THR A 20 -6.55 -7.01 -18.15
N SER A 21 -6.04 -7.43 -17.00
CA SER A 21 -4.78 -6.98 -16.40
C SER A 21 -3.69 -8.05 -16.52
N VAL A 22 -2.49 -7.71 -16.08
CA VAL A 22 -1.31 -8.59 -16.14
C VAL A 22 -1.53 -9.90 -15.37
N GLU A 23 -2.24 -9.86 -14.26
CA GLU A 23 -2.57 -11.06 -13.48
C GLU A 23 -3.43 -12.05 -14.26
N HIS A 24 -4.38 -11.59 -15.07
CA HIS A 24 -5.21 -12.46 -15.91
C HIS A 24 -4.38 -13.14 -17.03
N LEU A 25 -3.44 -12.37 -17.61
CA LEU A 25 -2.50 -12.92 -18.60
C LEU A 25 -1.57 -13.95 -17.96
N MET A 26 -1.09 -13.70 -16.76
CA MET A 26 -0.23 -14.62 -16.04
C MET A 26 -0.97 -15.91 -15.67
N LEU A 27 -2.23 -15.82 -15.24
CA LEU A 27 -3.08 -17.01 -15.02
C LEU A 27 -3.30 -17.78 -16.32
N GLY A 28 -3.50 -17.10 -17.43
CA GLY A 28 -3.59 -17.72 -18.76
C GLY A 28 -2.30 -18.44 -19.16
N LEU A 29 -1.13 -17.90 -18.80
CA LEU A 29 0.17 -18.55 -19.04
C LEU A 29 0.35 -19.82 -18.22
N PHE A 30 -0.15 -19.91 -17.00
CA PHE A 30 -0.12 -21.15 -16.22
C PHE A 30 -0.96 -22.28 -16.83
N GLU A 31 -2.04 -21.96 -17.54
CA GLU A 31 -2.90 -22.96 -18.21
C GLU A 31 -2.29 -23.48 -19.52
N LYS A 32 -1.68 -22.60 -20.30
CA LYS A 32 -1.06 -22.93 -21.59
C LYS A 32 0.43 -22.66 -21.55
N THR A 33 1.14 -23.46 -20.78
CA THR A 33 2.60 -23.43 -20.67
C THR A 33 3.22 -24.36 -21.71
N ASP A 34 4.17 -23.85 -22.50
CA ASP A 34 5.10 -24.69 -23.25
C ASP A 34 6.18 -25.27 -22.31
N ASP A 35 6.99 -26.17 -22.81
CA ASP A 35 8.01 -26.84 -21.99
C ASP A 35 9.09 -25.87 -21.49
N THR A 36 9.36 -24.79 -22.23
CA THR A 36 10.32 -23.75 -21.87
C THR A 36 9.80 -22.93 -20.69
N LEU A 37 8.57 -22.44 -20.77
CA LEU A 37 7.93 -21.68 -19.69
C LEU A 37 7.73 -22.56 -18.43
N ARG A 38 7.38 -23.85 -18.65
CA ARG A 38 7.22 -24.80 -17.53
C ARG A 38 8.53 -25.03 -16.78
N SER A 39 9.64 -25.13 -17.48
CA SER A 39 10.96 -25.26 -16.86
C SER A 39 11.34 -23.99 -16.07
N LEU A 40 11.08 -22.83 -16.66
CA LEU A 40 11.34 -21.53 -16.03
C LEU A 40 10.51 -21.31 -14.76
N PHE A 41 9.22 -21.63 -14.79
CA PHE A 41 8.35 -21.55 -13.60
C PHE A 41 8.80 -22.51 -12.50
N ARG A 42 9.26 -23.72 -12.87
CA ARG A 42 9.80 -24.71 -11.92
C ARG A 42 11.11 -24.21 -11.30
N GLU A 43 12.01 -23.66 -12.08
CA GLU A 43 13.28 -23.09 -11.60
C GLU A 43 13.05 -21.90 -10.67
N ALA A 44 12.11 -21.03 -11.01
CA ALA A 44 11.69 -19.90 -10.15
C ALA A 44 10.86 -20.34 -8.93
N GLY A 45 10.49 -21.62 -8.80
CA GLY A 45 9.63 -22.13 -7.73
C GLY A 45 8.21 -21.51 -7.74
N LEU A 46 7.77 -21.03 -8.91
CA LEU A 46 6.51 -20.35 -9.12
C LEU A 46 5.43 -21.33 -9.54
N THR A 47 4.36 -21.45 -8.73
CA THR A 47 3.19 -22.25 -9.04
C THR A 47 1.93 -21.38 -9.08
N LYS A 48 0.90 -21.85 -9.76
CA LYS A 48 -0.39 -21.16 -9.86
C LYS A 48 -0.98 -20.87 -8.46
N GLU A 49 -0.85 -21.81 -7.53
CA GLU A 49 -1.35 -21.69 -6.16
C GLU A 49 -0.62 -20.59 -5.39
N LYS A 50 0.71 -20.55 -5.49
CA LYS A 50 1.54 -19.50 -4.87
C LYS A 50 1.23 -18.14 -5.46
N PHE A 51 1.07 -18.08 -6.79
CA PHE A 51 0.70 -16.84 -7.47
C PHE A 51 -0.69 -16.35 -7.03
N MET A 52 -1.69 -17.24 -6.97
CA MET A 52 -3.04 -16.90 -6.50
C MET A 52 -3.05 -16.44 -5.03
N ALA A 53 -2.23 -17.07 -4.18
CA ALA A 53 -2.11 -16.65 -2.78
C ALA A 53 -1.52 -15.23 -2.66
N ALA A 54 -0.44 -14.96 -3.38
CA ALA A 54 0.16 -13.63 -3.44
C ALA A 54 -0.79 -12.58 -4.03
N LEU A 55 -1.51 -12.94 -5.10
CA LEU A 55 -2.49 -12.07 -5.74
C LEU A 55 -3.62 -11.67 -4.78
N ARG A 56 -4.15 -12.62 -4.00
CA ARG A 56 -5.16 -12.33 -2.97
C ARG A 56 -4.64 -11.38 -1.89
N GLN A 57 -3.37 -11.50 -1.52
CA GLN A 57 -2.75 -10.64 -0.52
C GLN A 57 -2.57 -9.20 -1.05
N VAL A 58 -2.13 -9.04 -2.31
CA VAL A 58 -1.90 -7.72 -2.94
C VAL A 58 -3.23 -7.06 -3.31
N ARG A 59 -4.13 -7.83 -3.93
CA ARG A 59 -5.38 -7.32 -4.47
C ARG A 59 -6.48 -7.17 -3.40
N GLY A 60 -6.52 -8.03 -2.38
CA GLY A 60 -7.63 -8.12 -1.44
C GLY A 60 -8.96 -8.43 -2.17
N ASN A 61 -10.01 -7.67 -1.89
CA ASN A 61 -11.33 -7.79 -2.51
C ASN A 61 -11.59 -6.76 -3.63
N ARG A 62 -10.53 -6.15 -4.19
CA ARG A 62 -10.68 -5.14 -5.24
C ARG A 62 -10.94 -5.79 -6.59
N THR A 63 -11.81 -5.17 -7.40
CA THR A 63 -12.05 -5.50 -8.81
C THR A 63 -11.28 -4.54 -9.70
N VAL A 64 -10.86 -5.01 -10.87
CA VAL A 64 -10.17 -4.19 -11.88
C VAL A 64 -11.21 -3.41 -12.66
N THR A 65 -11.33 -2.11 -12.36
CA THR A 65 -12.29 -1.18 -12.98
C THR A 65 -11.64 -0.14 -13.88
N SER A 66 -10.31 -0.20 -14.04
CA SER A 66 -9.55 0.70 -14.93
C SER A 66 -8.65 -0.09 -15.88
N ASP A 67 -8.22 0.56 -16.96
CA ASP A 67 -7.28 0.02 -17.94
C ASP A 67 -5.82 0.03 -17.44
N THR A 68 -5.55 0.70 -16.31
CA THR A 68 -4.25 0.75 -15.62
C THR A 68 -4.35 0.29 -14.16
N PRO A 69 -4.70 -0.98 -13.90
CA PRO A 69 -4.97 -1.47 -12.55
C PRO A 69 -3.72 -1.48 -11.65
N GLU A 70 -2.54 -1.63 -12.24
CA GLU A 70 -1.26 -1.62 -11.54
C GLU A 70 -1.01 -0.27 -10.83
N GLU A 71 -1.47 0.83 -11.42
CA GLU A 71 -1.38 2.16 -10.80
C GLU A 71 -2.27 2.29 -9.57
N THR A 72 -3.36 1.52 -9.49
CA THR A 72 -4.33 1.57 -8.40
C THR A 72 -3.90 0.72 -7.20
N TYR A 73 -3.11 -0.35 -7.44
CA TYR A 73 -2.75 -1.29 -6.37
C TYR A 73 -1.75 -0.71 -5.36
N ASP A 74 -0.93 0.24 -5.76
CA ASP A 74 0.16 0.76 -4.93
C ASP A 74 0.16 2.30 -4.81
N VAL A 75 -1.02 2.92 -4.91
CA VAL A 75 -1.20 4.39 -4.85
C VAL A 75 -0.55 4.98 -3.59
N LEU A 76 -0.72 4.34 -2.44
CA LEU A 76 -0.11 4.81 -1.20
C LEU A 76 1.41 4.82 -1.27
N LYS A 77 2.03 3.80 -1.86
CA LYS A 77 3.49 3.77 -2.03
C LYS A 77 4.00 4.74 -3.09
N LYS A 78 3.18 5.00 -4.12
CA LYS A 78 3.52 5.94 -5.19
C LYS A 78 3.53 7.39 -4.70
N TYR A 79 2.57 7.78 -3.86
CA TYR A 79 2.36 9.15 -3.40
C TYR A 79 2.61 9.37 -1.91
N GLY A 80 3.04 8.34 -1.20
CA GLY A 80 3.27 8.39 0.23
C GLY A 80 4.48 7.61 0.68
N ARG A 81 4.88 7.87 1.92
CA ARG A 81 5.96 7.15 2.60
C ARG A 81 5.39 6.47 3.84
N ASP A 82 5.62 5.17 3.99
CA ASP A 82 5.31 4.45 5.22
C ASP A 82 6.33 4.82 6.31
N LEU A 83 5.88 5.62 7.26
CA LEU A 83 6.70 6.05 8.39
C LEU A 83 6.91 4.91 9.40
N THR A 84 5.94 4.00 9.52
CA THR A 84 6.05 2.86 10.43
C THR A 84 7.09 1.86 9.92
N GLU A 85 7.12 1.60 8.62
CA GLU A 85 8.16 0.79 7.98
C GLU A 85 9.53 1.45 8.10
N ALA A 86 9.61 2.77 7.86
CA ALA A 86 10.85 3.54 8.02
C ALA A 86 11.36 3.50 9.47
N ALA A 87 10.46 3.55 10.46
CA ALA A 87 10.81 3.42 11.88
C ALA A 87 11.35 2.02 12.21
N ARG A 88 10.69 0.94 11.70
CA ARG A 88 11.19 -0.44 11.87
C ARG A 88 12.56 -0.65 11.24
N ALA A 89 12.80 -0.02 10.10
CA ALA A 89 14.07 -0.05 9.39
C ALA A 89 15.15 0.89 9.99
N GLN A 90 14.84 1.56 11.11
CA GLN A 90 15.73 2.53 11.77
C GLN A 90 16.21 3.66 10.85
N LYS A 91 15.36 4.09 9.92
CA LYS A 91 15.64 5.17 8.95
C LYS A 91 15.09 6.53 9.37
N LEU A 92 14.50 6.62 10.56
CA LEU A 92 14.00 7.87 11.14
C LEU A 92 14.94 8.33 12.25
N ASP A 93 15.16 9.64 12.29
CA ASP A 93 15.95 10.25 13.36
C ASP A 93 15.17 10.25 14.68
N PRO A 94 15.85 10.19 15.84
CA PRO A 94 15.21 10.29 17.13
C PRO A 94 14.61 11.69 17.30
N VAL A 95 13.36 11.74 17.77
CA VAL A 95 12.64 13.01 18.01
C VAL A 95 12.82 13.40 19.46
N ILE A 96 13.45 14.55 19.72
CA ILE A 96 13.77 15.06 21.06
C ILE A 96 12.91 16.30 21.35
N GLY A 97 12.39 16.38 22.59
CA GLY A 97 11.69 17.56 23.09
C GLY A 97 10.28 17.77 22.52
N ARG A 98 9.63 16.72 22.00
CA ARG A 98 8.26 16.74 21.45
C ARG A 98 7.32 15.74 22.11
N ASP A 99 7.67 15.29 23.30
CA ASP A 99 6.91 14.24 24.00
C ASP A 99 5.47 14.63 24.32
N GLU A 100 5.24 15.87 24.71
CA GLU A 100 3.89 16.37 25.04
C GLU A 100 3.00 16.44 23.81
N GLU A 101 3.51 16.96 22.70
CA GLU A 101 2.77 17.06 21.44
C GLU A 101 2.43 15.66 20.90
N ILE A 102 3.38 14.73 20.94
CA ILE A 102 3.15 13.35 20.51
C ILE A 102 2.11 12.68 21.39
N ARG A 103 2.16 12.84 22.71
CA ARG A 103 1.14 12.33 23.66
C ARG A 103 -0.23 12.91 23.37
N ASN A 104 -0.31 14.20 23.06
CA ASN A 104 -1.56 14.86 22.70
C ASN A 104 -2.14 14.30 21.40
N VAL A 105 -1.31 14.08 20.38
CA VAL A 105 -1.71 13.43 19.12
C VAL A 105 -2.23 12.02 19.39
N ILE A 106 -1.52 11.20 20.16
CA ILE A 106 -1.93 9.84 20.55
C ILE A 106 -3.29 9.87 21.25
N ARG A 107 -3.47 10.80 22.21
CA ARG A 107 -4.74 10.96 22.94
C ARG A 107 -5.90 11.32 22.02
N ILE A 108 -5.68 12.19 21.01
CA ILE A 108 -6.72 12.56 20.06
C ILE A 108 -7.04 11.39 19.13
N LEU A 109 -6.03 10.70 18.59
CA LEU A 109 -6.19 9.53 17.72
C LEU A 109 -6.91 8.37 18.41
N SER A 110 -6.78 8.25 19.73
CA SER A 110 -7.43 7.20 20.52
C SER A 110 -8.91 7.44 20.81
N ARG A 111 -9.47 8.59 20.42
CA ARG A 111 -10.90 8.90 20.59
C ARG A 111 -11.74 8.09 19.60
N LYS A 112 -13.00 7.79 19.99
CA LYS A 112 -13.98 7.14 19.10
C LYS A 112 -14.46 8.05 17.98
N SER A 113 -14.50 9.37 18.21
CA SER A 113 -14.91 10.37 17.23
C SER A 113 -14.02 11.61 17.40
N LYS A 114 -14.01 12.49 16.38
CA LYS A 114 -13.16 13.71 16.35
C LYS A 114 -11.68 13.38 16.64
N ASN A 115 -11.21 12.28 16.04
CA ASN A 115 -9.87 11.72 16.23
C ASN A 115 -8.86 12.19 15.17
N ASN A 116 -9.09 13.35 14.55
CA ASN A 116 -8.20 13.94 13.55
C ASN A 116 -7.41 15.10 14.16
N PRO A 117 -6.19 14.89 14.67
CA PRO A 117 -5.35 15.96 15.17
C PRO A 117 -4.88 16.87 14.04
N CYS A 118 -4.84 18.18 14.28
CA CYS A 118 -4.26 19.15 13.39
C CYS A 118 -3.06 19.82 14.07
N LEU A 119 -1.89 19.76 13.40
CA LEU A 119 -0.66 20.41 13.88
C LEU A 119 -0.53 21.77 13.23
N ILE A 120 -0.54 22.81 14.05
CA ILE A 120 -0.43 24.22 13.63
C ILE A 120 0.91 24.79 14.10
N GLY A 121 1.54 25.60 13.27
CA GLY A 121 2.81 26.27 13.60
C GLY A 121 3.50 26.80 12.35
N GLU A 122 4.52 27.64 12.57
CA GLU A 122 5.35 28.21 11.51
C GLU A 122 6.09 27.12 10.71
N PRO A 123 6.52 27.40 9.47
CA PRO A 123 7.42 26.52 8.74
C PRO A 123 8.69 26.20 9.54
N GLY A 124 9.17 24.96 9.48
CA GLY A 124 10.42 24.55 10.12
C GLY A 124 10.35 24.22 11.61
N VAL A 125 9.22 24.44 12.31
CA VAL A 125 9.11 24.16 13.76
C VAL A 125 9.03 22.67 14.11
N GLY A 126 9.15 21.75 13.14
CA GLY A 126 9.19 20.30 13.39
C GLY A 126 7.83 19.62 13.43
N LYS A 127 6.82 20.13 12.71
CA LYS A 127 5.49 19.44 12.62
C LYS A 127 5.61 18.01 12.08
N THR A 128 6.45 17.79 11.07
CA THR A 128 6.70 16.47 10.50
C THR A 128 7.39 15.53 11.50
N ALA A 129 8.31 16.07 12.31
CA ALA A 129 8.99 15.28 13.34
C ALA A 129 8.01 14.69 14.38
N ILE A 130 6.86 15.34 14.64
CA ILE A 130 5.82 14.79 15.52
C ILE A 130 5.21 13.52 14.92
N ALA A 131 4.97 13.48 13.61
CA ALA A 131 4.47 12.30 12.92
C ALA A 131 5.52 11.17 12.92
N GLU A 132 6.80 11.50 12.69
CA GLU A 132 7.90 10.54 12.77
C GLU A 132 8.07 10.00 14.19
N GLY A 133 7.98 10.84 15.21
CA GLY A 133 8.00 10.44 16.62
C GLY A 133 6.82 9.53 16.99
N LEU A 134 5.64 9.77 16.43
CA LEU A 134 4.50 8.88 16.59
C LEU A 134 4.77 7.50 15.98
N ALA A 135 5.35 7.45 14.77
CA ALA A 135 5.73 6.18 14.13
C ALA A 135 6.74 5.39 14.96
N LEU A 136 7.75 6.07 15.52
CA LEU A 136 8.73 5.45 16.43
C LEU A 136 8.05 4.85 17.68
N ARG A 137 7.08 5.56 18.29
CA ARG A 137 6.33 5.04 19.46
C ARG A 137 5.42 3.88 19.10
N ILE A 138 4.77 3.88 17.93
CA ILE A 138 3.98 2.74 17.44
C ILE A 138 4.87 1.50 17.36
N VAL A 139 6.03 1.61 16.75
CA VAL A 139 6.98 0.50 16.57
C VAL A 139 7.55 0.03 17.92
N ALA A 140 7.82 0.95 18.84
CA ALA A 140 8.26 0.64 20.20
C ALA A 140 7.15 0.03 21.08
N GLY A 141 5.87 0.06 20.63
CA GLY A 141 4.73 -0.37 21.42
C GLY A 141 4.32 0.61 22.53
N ASP A 142 4.89 1.81 22.55
CA ASP A 142 4.58 2.89 23.51
C ASP A 142 3.35 3.71 23.08
N VAL A 143 2.28 2.99 22.77
CA VAL A 143 0.98 3.55 22.38
C VAL A 143 -0.15 2.67 22.94
N PRO A 144 -1.38 3.21 23.09
CA PRO A 144 -2.54 2.41 23.45
C PRO A 144 -2.81 1.26 22.47
N GLU A 145 -3.47 0.20 22.93
CA GLU A 145 -3.72 -1.04 22.20
C GLU A 145 -4.34 -0.81 20.83
N ASN A 146 -5.27 0.13 20.72
CA ASN A 146 -5.94 0.48 19.47
C ASN A 146 -5.03 1.11 18.38
N LEU A 147 -3.80 1.51 18.75
CA LEU A 147 -2.83 2.11 17.82
C LEU A 147 -1.62 1.20 17.54
N LYS A 148 -1.40 0.11 18.29
CA LYS A 148 -0.21 -0.75 18.16
C LYS A 148 -0.05 -1.38 16.77
N ASP A 149 -1.17 -1.80 16.15
CA ASP A 149 -1.17 -2.46 14.84
C ASP A 149 -1.46 -1.49 13.68
N LYS A 150 -1.38 -0.19 13.94
CA LYS A 150 -1.66 0.80 12.90
C LYS A 150 -0.40 1.14 12.10
N THR A 151 -0.62 1.35 10.82
CA THR A 151 0.40 1.85 9.90
C THR A 151 0.21 3.34 9.71
N LEU A 152 1.29 4.10 9.78
CA LEU A 152 1.30 5.55 9.58
C LEU A 152 1.93 5.88 8.24
N PHE A 153 1.13 6.44 7.33
CA PHE A 153 1.57 6.93 6.05
C PHE A 153 1.65 8.45 6.02
N SER A 154 2.75 8.98 5.49
CA SER A 154 2.87 10.39 5.10
C SER A 154 2.47 10.53 3.63
N LEU A 155 1.46 11.32 3.34
CA LEU A 155 1.01 11.62 1.97
C LEU A 155 1.44 13.04 1.59
N ASP A 156 2.07 13.17 0.42
CA ASP A 156 2.32 14.48 -0.17
C ASP A 156 1.15 14.86 -1.08
N MET A 157 0.35 15.81 -0.61
CA MET A 157 -0.81 16.31 -1.35
C MET A 157 -0.43 16.99 -2.66
N GLY A 158 0.76 17.59 -2.75
CA GLY A 158 1.26 18.22 -3.98
C GLY A 158 1.49 17.17 -5.07
N SER A 159 2.17 16.08 -4.74
CA SER A 159 2.42 14.96 -5.65
C SER A 159 1.13 14.25 -6.05
N LEU A 160 0.17 14.13 -5.14
CA LEU A 160 -1.13 13.50 -5.38
C LEU A 160 -1.95 14.31 -6.41
N VAL A 161 -2.02 15.62 -6.25
CA VAL A 161 -2.73 16.51 -7.20
C VAL A 161 -2.01 16.58 -8.55
N ALA A 162 -0.67 16.57 -8.57
CA ALA A 162 0.10 16.58 -9.81
C ALA A 162 0.01 15.27 -10.59
N GLY A 163 -0.25 14.14 -9.90
CA GLY A 163 -0.43 12.82 -10.53
C GLY A 163 -1.85 12.53 -10.98
N ALA A 164 -2.85 13.31 -10.57
CA ALA A 164 -4.23 13.13 -10.99
C ALA A 164 -4.44 13.65 -12.43
N LYS A 165 -5.10 12.86 -13.27
CA LYS A 165 -5.40 13.19 -14.67
C LYS A 165 -6.34 14.39 -14.80
N PHE A 166 -7.22 14.57 -13.79
CA PHE A 166 -8.13 15.71 -13.66
C PHE A 166 -8.19 16.18 -12.21
N ARG A 167 -8.39 17.49 -11.99
CA ARG A 167 -8.66 18.03 -10.65
C ARG A 167 -10.01 17.48 -10.15
N GLY A 168 -9.98 16.67 -9.12
CA GLY A 168 -11.20 16.11 -8.48
C GLY A 168 -11.37 14.60 -8.58
N GLU A 169 -10.38 13.88 -9.11
CA GLU A 169 -10.28 12.40 -8.97
C GLU A 169 -9.80 11.98 -7.60
#